data_87784eb2f4b1b7547bf24960f34e59a7
#
_entry.id   87784eb2f4b1b7547bf24960f34e59a7
#
_cell.length_a   1.000
_cell.length_b   1.000
_cell.length_c   1.000
_cell.angle_alpha   90.00
_cell.angle_beta   90.00
_cell.angle_gamma   90.00
#
_symmetry.space_group_name_H-M   'P 1'
#
loop_
_entity.id
_entity.type
_entity.pdbx_description
1 polymer ?
#
loop_
_entity_poly.entity_id
_entity_poly.type
_entity_poly.pdbx_seq_one_letter_code
_entity_poly.pdbx_strand_id
1 'polypeptide(L)'
;MRLTKILSLVAAVALTAGPAFSASRDIYPDPSEAKPDLAAALKTAASTHKRVILDFGGNWCGDCHVLDIYFHNPENRPILESNYVLVHVNVGHYDANLDIAKRYGIPLEKGVPALVVLSDTGKVLLSQRSGEFEKMRNMEANSVTSFLVQWKPTKPGCSVMVVTC
;
A
#
# COMPACT_ATOMS: atom_id res chain seq x y z
N MET A 1 -11.79 -78.77 5.70
CA MET A 1 -11.23 -77.60 4.99
C MET A 1 -12.25 -76.45 5.03
N ARG A 2 -12.06 -75.48 5.92
CA ARG A 2 -12.98 -74.31 6.01
C ARG A 2 -12.29 -73.08 5.37
N LEU A 3 -12.84 -72.61 4.28
CA LEU A 3 -12.41 -71.34 3.59
C LEU A 3 -13.01 -70.17 4.33
N THR A 4 -12.20 -69.40 5.00
CA THR A 4 -12.59 -68.12 5.61
C THR A 4 -12.48 -67.03 4.53
N LYS A 5 -13.63 -66.43 4.14
CA LYS A 5 -13.70 -65.27 3.26
C LYS A 5 -13.38 -64.02 4.08
N ILE A 6 -12.26 -63.38 3.74
CA ILE A 6 -11.90 -62.04 4.26
C ILE A 6 -12.59 -61.01 3.41
N LEU A 7 -13.55 -60.29 3.99
CA LEU A 7 -14.27 -59.18 3.36
C LEU A 7 -13.48 -57.87 3.60
N SER A 8 -12.74 -57.41 2.60
CA SER A 8 -12.03 -56.14 2.66
C SER A 8 -13.01 -54.99 2.49
N LEU A 9 -13.21 -54.22 3.55
CA LEU A 9 -14.00 -52.98 3.56
C LEU A 9 -13.11 -51.82 3.09
N VAL A 10 -13.27 -51.37 1.86
CA VAL A 10 -12.61 -50.16 1.33
C VAL A 10 -13.43 -48.97 1.78
N ALA A 11 -12.97 -48.22 2.74
CA ALA A 11 -13.55 -46.98 3.15
C ALA A 11 -13.13 -45.87 2.16
N ALA A 12 -14.05 -45.40 1.33
CA ALA A 12 -13.87 -44.23 0.46
C ALA A 12 -13.92 -42.94 1.29
N VAL A 13 -12.77 -42.30 1.49
CA VAL A 13 -12.70 -40.96 2.09
C VAL A 13 -13.04 -39.97 1.03
N ALA A 14 -14.25 -39.40 1.03
CA ALA A 14 -14.65 -38.30 0.19
C ALA A 14 -14.00 -36.99 0.71
N LEU A 15 -12.95 -36.49 0.05
CA LEU A 15 -12.42 -35.14 0.27
C LEU A 15 -13.45 -34.14 -0.26
N THR A 16 -14.20 -33.50 0.63
CA THR A 16 -15.02 -32.34 0.31
C THR A 16 -14.10 -31.12 0.23
N ALA A 17 -13.67 -30.72 -0.98
CA ALA A 17 -13.04 -29.43 -1.21
C ALA A 17 -14.11 -28.34 -1.05
N GLY A 18 -14.14 -27.68 0.11
CA GLY A 18 -14.95 -26.49 0.31
C GLY A 18 -14.47 -25.34 -0.59
N PRO A 19 -15.39 -24.42 -1.01
CA PRO A 19 -14.97 -23.25 -1.77
C PRO A 19 -14.00 -22.42 -0.92
N ALA A 20 -12.75 -22.28 -1.39
CA ALA A 20 -11.82 -21.33 -0.84
C ALA A 20 -12.33 -19.92 -1.19
N PHE A 21 -13.03 -19.28 -0.28
CA PHE A 21 -13.27 -17.84 -0.35
C PHE A 21 -11.90 -17.17 -0.22
N SER A 22 -11.38 -16.67 -1.34
CA SER A 22 -10.24 -15.75 -1.31
C SER A 22 -10.75 -14.45 -0.68
N ALA A 23 -10.58 -14.31 0.64
CA ALA A 23 -10.80 -13.04 1.31
C ALA A 23 -9.84 -12.03 0.68
N SER A 24 -10.35 -10.89 0.20
CA SER A 24 -9.50 -9.80 -0.22
C SER A 24 -8.63 -9.40 0.97
N ARG A 25 -7.32 -9.36 0.76
CA ARG A 25 -6.37 -8.98 1.82
C ARG A 25 -6.65 -7.55 2.24
N ASP A 26 -6.90 -7.32 3.52
CA ASP A 26 -6.99 -5.97 4.06
C ASP A 26 -5.61 -5.32 4.00
N ILE A 27 -5.51 -4.22 3.26
CA ILE A 27 -4.28 -3.41 3.10
C ILE A 27 -4.30 -2.17 3.98
N TYR A 28 -5.50 -1.66 4.28
CA TYR A 28 -5.69 -0.53 5.20
C TYR A 28 -6.02 -1.06 6.60
N PRO A 29 -5.24 -0.68 7.63
CA PRO A 29 -5.51 -1.05 9.02
C PRO A 29 -6.80 -0.40 9.53
N ASP A 30 -7.17 -0.69 10.80
CA ASP A 30 -8.28 0.01 11.45
C ASP A 30 -8.05 1.54 11.39
N PRO A 31 -9.08 2.35 11.13
CA PRO A 31 -8.94 3.80 11.07
C PRO A 31 -8.27 4.44 12.29
N SER A 32 -8.39 3.85 13.47
CA SER A 32 -7.75 4.35 14.70
C SER A 32 -6.23 4.26 14.68
N GLU A 33 -5.65 3.39 13.83
CA GLU A 33 -4.20 3.19 13.73
C GLU A 33 -3.51 4.28 12.90
N ALA A 34 -4.24 5.07 12.10
CA ALA A 34 -3.64 6.04 11.20
C ALA A 34 -2.74 7.09 11.90
N LYS A 35 -3.14 7.56 13.09
CA LYS A 35 -2.36 8.55 13.84
C LYS A 35 -1.12 7.95 14.50
N PRO A 36 -1.20 6.80 15.22
CA PRO A 36 -0.01 6.11 15.73
C PRO A 36 0.93 5.68 14.61
N ASP A 37 0.44 5.14 13.50
CA ASP A 37 1.26 4.72 12.37
C ASP A 37 2.00 5.91 11.73
N LEU A 38 1.32 7.03 11.53
CA LEU A 38 1.95 8.25 11.04
C LEU A 38 3.06 8.74 11.98
N ALA A 39 2.83 8.71 13.29
CA ALA A 39 3.83 9.12 14.27
C ALA A 39 5.05 8.19 14.26
N ALA A 40 4.83 6.88 14.17
CA ALA A 40 5.89 5.88 14.06
C ALA A 40 6.67 6.02 12.75
N ALA A 41 5.97 6.25 11.63
CA ALA A 41 6.58 6.44 10.32
C ALA A 41 7.49 7.67 10.27
N LEU A 42 7.05 8.80 10.85
CA LEU A 42 7.86 10.01 10.93
C LEU A 42 9.14 9.79 11.78
N LYS A 43 9.02 9.05 12.89
CA LYS A 43 10.19 8.70 13.72
C LYS A 43 11.16 7.80 12.94
N THR A 44 10.66 6.81 12.23
CA THR A 44 11.46 5.93 11.39
C THR A 44 12.12 6.70 10.25
N ALA A 45 11.36 7.57 9.56
CA ALA A 45 11.88 8.38 8.47
C ALA A 45 13.03 9.30 8.94
N ALA A 46 12.87 9.94 10.08
CA ALA A 46 13.91 10.80 10.66
C ALA A 46 15.21 10.04 10.96
N SER A 47 15.13 8.80 11.47
CA SER A 47 16.31 7.98 11.81
C SER A 47 16.97 7.31 10.60
N THR A 48 16.21 7.10 9.51
CA THR A 48 16.68 6.37 8.31
C THR A 48 16.87 7.27 7.09
N HIS A 49 16.57 8.57 7.20
CA HIS A 49 16.58 9.55 6.10
C HIS A 49 15.69 9.16 4.91
N LYS A 50 14.64 8.39 5.18
CA LYS A 50 13.61 8.04 4.19
C LYS A 50 12.53 9.11 4.13
N ARG A 51 11.77 9.13 3.06
CA ARG A 51 10.53 9.90 2.97
C ARG A 51 9.34 9.07 3.49
N VAL A 52 8.25 9.75 3.85
CA VAL A 52 7.00 9.07 4.19
C VAL A 52 6.03 9.24 3.02
N ILE A 53 5.39 8.15 2.60
CA ILE A 53 4.22 8.18 1.73
C ILE A 53 2.99 7.94 2.62
N LEU A 54 2.03 8.88 2.60
CA LEU A 54 0.70 8.65 3.13
C LEU A 54 -0.20 8.26 1.95
N ASP A 55 -0.79 7.08 2.03
CA ASP A 55 -1.72 6.53 1.05
C ASP A 55 -3.13 6.54 1.65
N PHE A 56 -3.96 7.48 1.20
CA PHE A 56 -5.35 7.64 1.64
C PHE A 56 -6.26 6.74 0.83
N GLY A 57 -7.01 5.88 1.50
CA GLY A 57 -7.92 4.94 0.86
C GLY A 57 -8.68 4.07 1.84
N GLY A 58 -9.13 2.90 1.39
CA GLY A 58 -9.84 1.93 2.21
C GLY A 58 -9.95 0.57 1.53
N ASN A 59 -10.23 -0.47 2.31
CA ASN A 59 -10.28 -1.86 1.84
C ASN A 59 -11.40 -2.14 0.81
N TRP A 60 -12.39 -1.26 0.71
CA TRP A 60 -13.45 -1.29 -0.30
C TRP A 60 -13.03 -0.74 -1.67
N CYS A 61 -11.91 -0.02 -1.73
CA CYS A 61 -11.47 0.73 -2.91
C CYS A 61 -10.64 -0.17 -3.86
N GLY A 62 -11.21 -0.56 -4.98
CA GLY A 62 -10.52 -1.40 -5.97
C GLY A 62 -9.26 -0.78 -6.57
N ASP A 63 -9.25 0.54 -6.79
CA ASP A 63 -8.07 1.26 -7.30
C ASP A 63 -6.95 1.32 -6.25
N CYS A 64 -7.30 1.36 -4.96
CA CYS A 64 -6.34 1.30 -3.87
C CYS A 64 -5.62 -0.06 -3.81
N HIS A 65 -6.35 -1.16 -4.04
CA HIS A 65 -5.75 -2.49 -4.17
C HIS A 65 -4.78 -2.59 -5.35
N VAL A 66 -5.12 -1.98 -6.49
CA VAL A 66 -4.23 -1.94 -7.66
C VAL A 66 -2.97 -1.13 -7.37
N LEU A 67 -3.08 -0.01 -6.67
CA LEU A 67 -1.93 0.78 -6.23
C LEU A 67 -1.02 -0.05 -5.31
N ASP A 68 -1.58 -0.76 -4.34
CA ASP A 68 -0.81 -1.64 -3.44
C ASP A 68 -0.07 -2.74 -4.20
N ILE A 69 -0.73 -3.37 -5.20
CA ILE A 69 -0.08 -4.35 -6.09
C ILE A 69 1.10 -3.72 -6.82
N TYR A 70 0.96 -2.49 -7.34
CA TYR A 70 2.05 -1.81 -8.03
C TYR A 70 3.17 -1.38 -7.10
N PHE A 71 2.87 -0.93 -5.89
CA PHE A 71 3.89 -0.64 -4.88
C PHE A 71 4.75 -1.86 -4.54
N HIS A 72 4.14 -3.04 -4.51
CA HIS A 72 4.80 -4.28 -4.09
C HIS A 72 5.25 -5.19 -5.24
N ASN A 73 5.12 -4.74 -6.51
CA ASN A 73 5.66 -5.50 -7.64
C ASN A 73 7.19 -5.59 -7.58
N PRO A 74 7.83 -6.55 -8.28
CA PRO A 74 9.29 -6.75 -8.25
C PRO A 74 10.11 -5.51 -8.64
N GLU A 75 9.58 -4.63 -9.49
CA GLU A 75 10.25 -3.42 -9.94
C GLU A 75 10.20 -2.31 -8.89
N ASN A 76 9.05 -2.09 -8.27
CA ASN A 76 8.81 -0.96 -7.37
C ASN A 76 9.20 -1.24 -5.92
N ARG A 77 9.03 -2.48 -5.47
CA ARG A 77 9.33 -2.87 -4.08
C ARG A 77 10.72 -2.42 -3.61
N PRO A 78 11.83 -2.67 -4.35
CA PRO A 78 13.16 -2.22 -3.91
C PRO A 78 13.25 -0.69 -3.80
N ILE A 79 12.58 0.06 -4.67
CA ILE A 79 12.57 1.52 -4.65
C ILE A 79 11.78 2.00 -3.43
N LEU A 80 10.60 1.43 -3.19
CA LEU A 80 9.74 1.75 -2.06
C LEU A 80 10.46 1.47 -0.73
N GLU A 81 10.92 0.25 -0.51
CA GLU A 81 11.54 -0.19 0.74
C GLU A 81 12.83 0.55 1.06
N SER A 82 13.62 0.93 0.05
CA SER A 82 14.88 1.63 0.26
C SER A 82 14.69 3.12 0.57
N ASN A 83 13.62 3.75 0.09
CA ASN A 83 13.51 5.21 0.06
C ASN A 83 12.33 5.76 0.89
N TYR A 84 11.36 4.90 1.26
CA TYR A 84 10.13 5.35 1.87
C TYR A 84 9.71 4.54 3.08
N VAL A 85 8.89 5.16 3.91
CA VAL A 85 8.03 4.51 4.90
C VAL A 85 6.60 4.74 4.43
N LEU A 86 5.90 3.66 4.07
CA LEU A 86 4.52 3.72 3.59
C LEU A 86 3.56 3.65 4.78
N VAL A 87 2.57 4.52 4.80
CA VAL A 87 1.47 4.55 5.79
C VAL A 87 0.14 4.54 5.05
N HIS A 88 -0.65 3.53 5.28
CA HIS A 88 -2.03 3.48 4.79
C HIS A 88 -2.96 4.22 5.74
N VAL A 89 -3.57 5.30 5.26
CA VAL A 89 -4.53 6.11 6.01
C VAL A 89 -5.94 5.70 5.62
N ASN A 90 -6.54 4.83 6.43
CA ASN A 90 -7.90 4.37 6.21
C ASN A 90 -8.91 5.51 6.41
N VAL A 91 -9.61 5.89 5.35
CA VAL A 91 -10.61 6.97 5.38
C VAL A 91 -12.04 6.47 5.67
N GLY A 92 -12.19 5.20 6.07
CA GLY A 92 -13.51 4.58 6.24
C GLY A 92 -14.29 4.61 4.93
N HIS A 93 -15.57 4.95 4.99
CA HIS A 93 -16.38 5.31 3.82
C HIS A 93 -16.45 6.83 3.63
N TYR A 94 -15.30 7.51 3.68
CA TYR A 94 -15.14 8.97 3.71
C TYR A 94 -15.64 9.60 5.01
N ASP A 95 -15.57 8.87 6.13
CA ASP A 95 -16.05 9.28 7.46
C ASP A 95 -14.97 9.16 8.55
N ALA A 96 -13.77 8.65 8.22
CA ALA A 96 -12.66 8.51 9.14
C ALA A 96 -11.42 9.30 8.68
N ASN A 97 -10.58 9.72 9.62
CA ASN A 97 -9.30 10.42 9.39
C ASN A 97 -9.38 11.67 8.49
N LEU A 98 -10.55 12.33 8.48
CA LEU A 98 -10.79 13.56 7.71
C LEU A 98 -9.90 14.72 8.17
N ASP A 99 -9.54 14.74 9.44
CA ASP A 99 -8.61 15.70 10.02
C ASP A 99 -7.19 15.51 9.46
N ILE A 100 -6.75 14.26 9.23
CA ILE A 100 -5.46 13.96 8.59
C ILE A 100 -5.52 14.40 7.12
N ALA A 101 -6.55 14.01 6.38
CA ALA A 101 -6.72 14.42 4.98
C ALA A 101 -6.69 15.95 4.83
N LYS A 102 -7.45 16.66 5.67
CA LYS A 102 -7.46 18.13 5.71
C LYS A 102 -6.09 18.72 6.02
N ARG A 103 -5.39 18.17 7.03
CA ARG A 103 -4.05 18.63 7.43
C ARG A 103 -3.06 18.58 6.29
N TYR A 104 -3.11 17.52 5.48
CA TYR A 104 -2.20 17.32 4.36
C TYR A 104 -2.75 17.80 3.02
N GLY A 105 -3.92 18.43 3.01
CA GLY A 105 -4.51 19.08 1.84
C GLY A 105 -5.01 18.08 0.78
N ILE A 106 -5.50 16.92 1.20
CA ILE A 106 -6.12 15.91 0.33
C ILE A 106 -7.62 16.19 0.21
N PRO A 107 -8.12 16.54 -0.97
CA PRO A 107 -9.54 16.69 -1.23
C PRO A 107 -10.16 15.31 -1.51
N LEU A 108 -10.68 14.64 -0.49
CA LEU A 108 -11.22 13.28 -0.61
C LEU A 108 -12.39 13.18 -1.62
N GLU A 109 -13.07 14.29 -1.90
CA GLU A 109 -14.10 14.38 -2.94
C GLU A 109 -13.56 14.19 -4.37
N LYS A 110 -12.24 14.24 -4.56
CA LYS A 110 -11.58 13.91 -5.83
C LYS A 110 -11.30 12.43 -6.00
N GLY A 111 -11.61 11.63 -4.99
CA GLY A 111 -11.43 10.19 -5.00
C GLY A 111 -10.17 9.69 -4.29
N VAL A 112 -10.10 8.37 -4.17
CA VAL A 112 -8.97 7.62 -3.61
C VAL A 112 -8.58 6.48 -4.57
N PRO A 113 -7.30 6.02 -4.57
CA PRO A 113 -6.23 6.42 -3.68
C PRO A 113 -5.71 7.85 -3.94
N ALA A 114 -5.24 8.51 -2.87
CA ALA A 114 -4.60 9.82 -2.96
C ALA A 114 -3.34 9.83 -2.08
N LEU A 115 -2.24 10.39 -2.62
CA LEU A 115 -0.93 10.30 -2.00
C LEU A 115 -0.42 11.65 -1.50
N VAL A 116 0.27 11.59 -0.37
CA VAL A 116 1.12 12.66 0.15
C VAL A 116 2.54 12.14 0.31
N VAL A 117 3.52 12.92 -0.07
CA VAL A 117 4.94 12.64 0.23
C VAL A 117 5.44 13.65 1.25
N LEU A 118 6.00 13.15 2.34
CA LEU A 118 6.65 13.95 3.37
C LEU A 118 8.16 13.72 3.34
N SER A 119 8.93 14.75 3.71
CA SER A 119 10.35 14.60 4.00
C SER A 119 10.57 13.76 5.27
N ASP A 120 11.81 13.40 5.56
CA ASP A 120 12.24 12.80 6.83
C ASP A 120 11.98 13.67 8.07
N THR A 121 11.76 14.98 7.87
CA THR A 121 11.38 15.92 8.94
C THR A 121 9.87 16.19 9.00
N GLY A 122 9.07 15.48 8.20
CA GLY A 122 7.61 15.62 8.16
C GLY A 122 7.10 16.81 7.35
N LYS A 123 7.97 17.52 6.59
CA LYS A 123 7.55 18.60 5.68
C LYS A 123 6.85 18.01 4.48
N VAL A 124 5.71 18.57 4.09
CA VAL A 124 4.99 18.18 2.86
C VAL A 124 5.83 18.55 1.64
N LEU A 125 6.14 17.55 0.81
CA LEU A 125 6.84 17.70 -0.47
C LEU A 125 5.87 17.64 -1.64
N LEU A 126 4.85 16.78 -1.54
CA LEU A 126 3.76 16.62 -2.49
C LEU A 126 2.47 16.35 -1.73
N SER A 127 1.38 16.90 -2.22
CA SER A 127 0.01 16.50 -1.87
C SER A 127 -0.80 16.42 -3.17
N GLN A 128 -1.35 15.28 -3.48
CA GLN A 128 -2.20 15.08 -4.67
C GLN A 128 -3.56 15.75 -4.45
N ARG A 129 -3.94 16.66 -5.35
CA ARG A 129 -5.14 17.48 -5.18
C ARG A 129 -6.16 17.32 -6.31
N SER A 130 -5.84 16.55 -7.32
CA SER A 130 -6.65 16.42 -8.54
C SER A 130 -7.12 15.00 -8.82
N GLY A 131 -6.95 14.06 -7.86
CA GLY A 131 -7.29 12.65 -8.06
C GLY A 131 -6.34 11.94 -9.02
N GLU A 132 -5.04 12.25 -8.93
CA GLU A 132 -4.02 11.78 -9.87
C GLU A 132 -3.96 10.26 -9.97
N PHE A 133 -4.26 9.53 -8.87
CA PHE A 133 -4.26 8.06 -8.83
C PHE A 133 -5.65 7.44 -8.60
N GLU A 134 -6.71 8.24 -8.63
CA GLU A 134 -8.08 7.75 -8.38
C GLU A 134 -8.56 6.66 -9.36
N LYS A 135 -7.91 6.55 -10.53
CA LYS A 135 -8.23 5.59 -11.60
C LYS A 135 -7.08 4.61 -11.87
N MET A 136 -6.45 4.10 -10.82
CA MET A 136 -5.27 3.22 -10.93
C MET A 136 -5.48 2.01 -11.85
N ARG A 137 -6.69 1.45 -11.91
CA ARG A 137 -7.01 0.33 -12.80
C ARG A 137 -6.88 0.67 -14.29
N ASN A 138 -6.89 1.97 -14.64
CA ASN A 138 -6.76 2.47 -16.01
C ASN A 138 -5.38 3.10 -16.27
N MET A 139 -4.48 3.08 -15.29
CA MET A 139 -3.15 3.66 -15.40
C MET A 139 -2.11 2.60 -15.76
N GLU A 140 -1.03 3.06 -16.43
CA GLU A 140 0.12 2.22 -16.71
C GLU A 140 0.91 1.94 -15.42
N ALA A 141 1.40 0.71 -15.27
CA ALA A 141 2.18 0.30 -14.08
C ALA A 141 3.41 1.19 -13.84
N ASN A 142 4.04 1.70 -14.90
CA ASN A 142 5.19 2.61 -14.82
C ASN A 142 4.86 3.99 -14.23
N SER A 143 3.58 4.36 -14.10
CA SER A 143 3.15 5.59 -13.42
C SER A 143 3.59 5.58 -11.95
N VAL A 144 3.48 4.43 -11.29
CA VAL A 144 3.93 4.26 -9.89
C VAL A 144 5.46 4.25 -9.82
N THR A 145 6.13 3.57 -10.74
CA THR A 145 7.60 3.60 -10.84
C THR A 145 8.11 5.02 -11.00
N SER A 146 7.54 5.77 -11.93
CA SER A 146 7.89 7.17 -12.18
C SER A 146 7.68 8.04 -10.94
N PHE A 147 6.55 7.86 -10.25
CA PHE A 147 6.26 8.55 -9.00
C PHE A 147 7.33 8.24 -7.93
N LEU A 148 7.64 6.98 -7.70
CA LEU A 148 8.63 6.58 -6.69
C LEU A 148 10.03 7.11 -7.03
N VAL A 149 10.43 7.06 -8.30
CA VAL A 149 11.75 7.59 -8.73
C VAL A 149 11.80 9.10 -8.59
N GLN A 150 10.75 9.81 -8.97
CA GLN A 150 10.68 11.27 -8.89
C GLN A 150 10.77 11.79 -7.45
N TRP A 151 10.09 11.12 -6.52
CA TRP A 151 9.94 11.57 -5.14
C TRP A 151 10.87 10.86 -4.14
N LYS A 152 11.83 10.04 -4.56
CA LYS A 152 12.83 9.46 -3.64
C LYS A 152 13.76 10.53 -3.07
N PRO A 153 14.37 10.30 -1.89
CA PRO A 153 15.38 11.19 -1.35
C PRO A 153 16.54 11.37 -2.34
N THR A 154 16.99 12.59 -2.53
CA THR A 154 18.27 12.84 -3.21
C THR A 154 19.39 12.54 -2.22
N LYS A 155 20.39 11.73 -2.63
CA LYS A 155 21.56 11.51 -1.77
C LYS A 155 22.26 12.83 -1.52
N PRO A 156 22.74 13.10 -0.28
CA PRO A 156 23.57 14.27 -0.04
C PRO A 156 24.78 14.27 -0.97
N GLY A 157 24.98 15.34 -1.73
CA GLY A 157 26.06 15.47 -2.69
C GLY A 157 25.73 15.15 -4.15
N CYS A 158 24.58 14.59 -4.46
CA CYS A 158 24.09 14.43 -5.83
C CYS A 158 23.34 15.71 -6.28
N SER A 159 24.05 16.60 -6.98
CA SER A 159 23.43 17.68 -7.72
C SER A 159 22.84 17.12 -9.02
N VAL A 160 21.70 17.66 -9.47
CA VAL A 160 20.95 17.22 -10.65
C VAL A 160 21.77 17.27 -11.98
N MET A 161 23.02 17.65 -11.92
CA MET A 161 23.91 17.78 -13.10
C MET A 161 24.93 16.66 -13.28
N VAL A 162 24.96 15.61 -12.47
CA VAL A 162 25.90 14.50 -12.64
C VAL A 162 25.18 13.18 -12.78
N VAL A 163 25.26 12.60 -13.95
CA VAL A 163 24.59 11.35 -14.40
C VAL A 163 25.11 10.08 -13.71
N THR A 164 25.92 10.18 -12.67
CA THR A 164 26.53 9.05 -11.95
C THR A 164 26.39 9.21 -10.44
N CYS A 165 25.25 8.78 -9.93
CA CYS A 165 25.09 8.51 -8.50
C CYS A 165 24.43 7.15 -8.29
#